data_efd1f4befcc891eed9810bb794dabfde
#
_entry.id   efd1f4befcc891eed9810bb794dabfde
#
_cell.length_a   1.000
_cell.length_b   1.000
_cell.length_c   1.000
_cell.angle_alpha   90.00
_cell.angle_beta   90.00
_cell.angle_gamma   90.00
#
_symmetry.space_group_name_H-M   'P 1'
#
loop_
_entity.id
_entity.type
_entity.pdbx_description
1 polymer ?
#
loop_
_entity_poly.entity_id
_entity_poly.type
_entity_poly.pdbx_seq_one_letter_code
_entity_poly.pdbx_strand_id
1 'polypeptide(L)'
;MSGEEVVSVDKDSEAIVRAILKMAEDRANAIRKEAEKRAKEIIESARREAEEILRSRRERAEREMREEIARKRSAAEVEANQIVLMTKSEMLREFFRRVHEKLAATADGQEPGWNYEEILTKYSLEGAKILGEKEVFLMGREKDGSLLEKVAKKLEKEGIKASVDKRTVPVIGGVVVRDSGDERRYYNTFDGRLRAYREAKEIELIGKLFEGV
;
A
#
# COMPACT_ATOMS: atom_id res chain seq x y z
N MET A 1 2.16 -121.90 -7.56
CA MET A 1 2.19 -120.69 -6.72
C MET A 1 2.94 -119.53 -7.47
N SER A 2 2.33 -118.82 -8.44
CA SER A 2 3.03 -117.71 -9.08
C SER A 2 2.11 -116.68 -9.82
N GLY A 3 0.78 -116.78 -9.75
CA GLY A 3 -0.10 -115.87 -10.47
C GLY A 3 -0.74 -114.75 -9.55
N GLU A 4 -0.99 -115.10 -8.29
CA GLU A 4 -1.68 -114.16 -7.35
C GLU A 4 -0.74 -113.13 -6.72
N GLU A 5 0.53 -113.39 -6.52
CA GLU A 5 1.49 -112.43 -5.96
C GLU A 5 1.84 -111.31 -6.93
N VAL A 6 1.91 -111.60 -8.25
CA VAL A 6 2.24 -110.55 -9.26
C VAL A 6 1.07 -109.60 -9.46
N VAL A 7 -0.20 -110.08 -9.40
CA VAL A 7 -1.41 -109.19 -9.52
C VAL A 7 -1.62 -108.34 -8.27
N SER A 8 -1.17 -108.79 -7.10
CA SER A 8 -1.22 -108.00 -5.86
C SER A 8 -0.20 -106.84 -5.86
N VAL A 9 1.03 -107.08 -6.30
CA VAL A 9 2.09 -106.11 -6.40
C VAL A 9 1.74 -105.01 -7.43
N ASP A 10 1.02 -105.32 -8.54
CA ASP A 10 0.61 -104.35 -9.56
C ASP A 10 -0.53 -103.47 -9.05
N LYS A 11 -1.48 -104.01 -8.27
CA LYS A 11 -2.56 -103.23 -7.65
C LYS A 11 -2.04 -102.25 -6.55
N ASP A 12 -1.06 -102.65 -5.76
CA ASP A 12 -0.46 -101.85 -4.73
C ASP A 12 0.39 -100.75 -5.32
N SER A 13 1.11 -100.99 -6.44
CA SER A 13 1.85 -99.96 -7.16
C SER A 13 0.95 -98.92 -7.79
N GLU A 14 -0.21 -99.32 -8.37
CA GLU A 14 -1.21 -98.40 -8.86
C GLU A 14 -1.85 -97.58 -7.77
N ALA A 15 -2.08 -98.11 -6.59
CA ALA A 15 -2.60 -97.35 -5.44
C ALA A 15 -1.61 -96.33 -4.93
N ILE A 16 -0.32 -96.66 -4.89
CA ILE A 16 0.75 -95.71 -4.54
C ILE A 16 0.85 -94.60 -5.56
N VAL A 17 0.83 -94.90 -6.87
CA VAL A 17 0.86 -93.92 -7.92
C VAL A 17 -0.36 -92.95 -7.82
N ARG A 18 -1.57 -93.48 -7.61
CA ARG A 18 -2.78 -92.68 -7.40
C ARG A 18 -2.67 -91.76 -6.15
N ALA A 19 -2.12 -92.28 -5.07
CA ALA A 19 -1.90 -91.48 -3.86
C ALA A 19 -0.89 -90.33 -4.08
N ILE A 20 0.21 -90.61 -4.81
CA ILE A 20 1.20 -89.60 -5.16
C ILE A 20 0.60 -88.56 -6.07
N LEU A 21 -0.16 -88.93 -7.10
CA LEU A 21 -0.85 -87.96 -7.99
C LEU A 21 -1.84 -87.11 -7.22
N LYS A 22 -2.65 -87.70 -6.35
CA LYS A 22 -3.58 -86.97 -5.51
C LYS A 22 -2.85 -85.99 -4.57
N MET A 23 -1.78 -86.40 -3.93
CA MET A 23 -0.95 -85.55 -3.10
C MET A 23 -0.35 -84.40 -3.93
N ALA A 24 0.06 -84.62 -5.20
CA ALA A 24 0.58 -83.60 -6.08
C ALA A 24 -0.51 -82.61 -6.50
N GLU A 25 -1.73 -83.12 -6.82
CA GLU A 25 -2.90 -82.25 -7.12
C GLU A 25 -3.31 -81.35 -5.92
N ASP A 26 -3.39 -82.01 -4.73
CA ASP A 26 -3.72 -81.22 -3.50
C ASP A 26 -2.69 -80.16 -3.20
N ARG A 27 -1.41 -80.44 -3.43
CA ARG A 27 -0.31 -79.52 -3.27
C ARG A 27 -0.36 -78.41 -4.31
N ALA A 28 -0.63 -78.71 -5.57
CA ALA A 28 -0.80 -77.75 -6.65
C ALA A 28 -1.99 -76.82 -6.38
N ASN A 29 -3.12 -77.33 -5.91
CA ASN A 29 -4.30 -76.58 -5.55
C ASN A 29 -4.04 -75.66 -4.33
N ALA A 30 -3.29 -76.17 -3.33
CA ALA A 30 -2.89 -75.31 -2.19
C ALA A 30 -2.01 -74.18 -2.62
N ILE A 31 -1.02 -74.41 -3.49
CA ILE A 31 -0.14 -73.36 -4.06
C ILE A 31 -0.95 -72.32 -4.86
N ARG A 32 -1.89 -72.81 -5.71
CA ARG A 32 -2.77 -71.90 -6.48
C ARG A 32 -3.61 -71.04 -5.55
N LYS A 33 -4.27 -71.60 -4.54
CA LYS A 33 -5.08 -70.79 -3.58
C LYS A 33 -4.23 -69.76 -2.83
N GLU A 34 -3.04 -70.12 -2.41
CA GLU A 34 -2.12 -69.22 -1.73
C GLU A 34 -1.67 -68.09 -2.66
N ALA A 35 -1.35 -68.43 -3.93
CA ALA A 35 -0.99 -67.44 -4.92
C ALA A 35 -2.15 -66.44 -5.23
N GLU A 36 -3.38 -67.00 -5.38
CA GLU A 36 -4.58 -66.11 -5.56
C GLU A 36 -4.85 -65.21 -4.36
N LYS A 37 -4.68 -65.72 -3.14
CA LYS A 37 -4.81 -64.97 -1.91
C LYS A 37 -3.79 -63.80 -1.86
N ARG A 38 -2.52 -64.12 -2.11
CA ARG A 38 -1.45 -63.12 -2.16
C ARG A 38 -1.67 -62.08 -3.27
N ALA A 39 -2.14 -62.48 -4.45
CA ALA A 39 -2.45 -61.58 -5.52
C ALA A 39 -3.59 -60.58 -5.13
N LYS A 40 -4.65 -61.06 -4.48
CA LYS A 40 -5.72 -60.21 -3.94
C LYS A 40 -5.20 -59.23 -2.89
N GLU A 41 -4.41 -59.69 -1.94
CA GLU A 41 -3.82 -58.86 -0.89
C GLU A 41 -2.94 -57.74 -1.49
N ILE A 42 -2.13 -58.05 -2.51
CA ILE A 42 -1.30 -57.04 -3.21
C ILE A 42 -2.18 -56.01 -3.93
N ILE A 43 -3.22 -56.45 -4.65
CA ILE A 43 -4.13 -55.57 -5.38
C ILE A 43 -4.88 -54.67 -4.39
N GLU A 44 -5.38 -55.19 -3.28
CA GLU A 44 -6.08 -54.40 -2.26
C GLU A 44 -5.15 -53.38 -1.56
N SER A 45 -3.89 -53.77 -1.29
CA SER A 45 -2.88 -52.88 -0.74
C SER A 45 -2.58 -51.72 -1.72
N ALA A 46 -2.31 -52.07 -2.98
CA ALA A 46 -2.04 -51.08 -4.01
C ALA A 46 -3.22 -50.11 -4.23
N ARG A 47 -4.47 -50.62 -4.17
CA ARG A 47 -5.67 -49.76 -4.25
C ARG A 47 -5.75 -48.79 -3.07
N ARG A 48 -5.53 -49.27 -1.85
CA ARG A 48 -5.54 -48.42 -0.64
C ARG A 48 -4.45 -47.32 -0.72
N GLU A 49 -3.25 -47.71 -1.11
CA GLU A 49 -2.15 -46.76 -1.31
C GLU A 49 -2.47 -45.69 -2.38
N ALA A 50 -3.06 -46.12 -3.50
CA ALA A 50 -3.48 -45.19 -4.56
C ALA A 50 -4.57 -44.21 -4.06
N GLU A 51 -5.55 -44.68 -3.31
CA GLU A 51 -6.59 -43.83 -2.71
C GLU A 51 -6.02 -42.81 -1.70
N GLU A 52 -5.08 -43.24 -0.85
CA GLU A 52 -4.39 -42.35 0.09
C GLU A 52 -3.59 -41.29 -0.63
N ILE A 53 -2.84 -41.66 -1.68
CA ILE A 53 -2.09 -40.73 -2.50
C ILE A 53 -3.03 -39.69 -3.16
N LEU A 54 -4.14 -40.15 -3.75
CA LEU A 54 -5.12 -39.26 -4.37
C LEU A 54 -5.75 -38.30 -3.38
N ARG A 55 -6.13 -38.78 -2.18
CA ARG A 55 -6.67 -37.95 -1.12
C ARG A 55 -5.67 -36.91 -0.66
N SER A 56 -4.46 -37.34 -0.36
CA SER A 56 -3.39 -36.42 0.06
C SER A 56 -3.08 -35.34 -0.99
N ARG A 57 -3.04 -35.72 -2.28
CA ARG A 57 -2.84 -34.77 -3.39
C ARG A 57 -3.97 -33.76 -3.53
N ARG A 58 -5.23 -34.24 -3.39
CA ARG A 58 -6.40 -33.32 -3.41
C ARG A 58 -6.37 -32.33 -2.26
N GLU A 59 -6.14 -32.80 -1.03
CA GLU A 59 -6.06 -31.94 0.14
C GLU A 59 -4.93 -30.91 0.04
N ARG A 60 -3.80 -31.33 -0.53
CA ARG A 60 -2.68 -30.41 -0.78
C ARG A 60 -3.02 -29.37 -1.83
N ALA A 61 -3.59 -29.76 -2.95
CA ALA A 61 -4.00 -28.86 -4.01
C ALA A 61 -5.06 -27.86 -3.54
N GLU A 62 -6.01 -28.29 -2.71
CA GLU A 62 -7.01 -27.39 -2.12
C GLU A 62 -6.39 -26.37 -1.14
N ARG A 63 -5.39 -26.78 -0.34
CA ARG A 63 -4.66 -25.86 0.52
C ARG A 63 -3.88 -24.81 -0.30
N GLU A 64 -3.10 -25.27 -1.26
CA GLU A 64 -2.32 -24.41 -2.16
C GLU A 64 -3.21 -23.42 -2.91
N MET A 65 -4.38 -23.86 -3.39
CA MET A 65 -5.35 -23.01 -4.06
C MET A 65 -5.93 -21.95 -3.11
N ARG A 66 -6.31 -22.32 -1.88
CA ARG A 66 -6.82 -21.35 -0.89
C ARG A 66 -5.78 -20.30 -0.52
N GLU A 67 -4.54 -20.72 -0.32
CA GLU A 67 -3.43 -19.82 -0.03
C GLU A 67 -3.14 -18.85 -1.20
N GLU A 68 -3.19 -19.35 -2.44
CA GLU A 68 -3.00 -18.51 -3.63
C GLU A 68 -4.12 -17.48 -3.80
N ILE A 69 -5.39 -17.89 -3.59
CA ILE A 69 -6.53 -16.98 -3.61
C ILE A 69 -6.37 -15.91 -2.52
N ALA A 70 -5.99 -16.31 -1.30
CA ALA A 70 -5.79 -15.36 -0.21
C ALA A 70 -4.66 -14.35 -0.53
N ARG A 71 -3.53 -14.82 -1.06
CA ARG A 71 -2.43 -13.94 -1.50
C ARG A 71 -2.87 -12.96 -2.60
N LYS A 72 -3.55 -13.45 -3.63
CA LYS A 72 -4.04 -12.60 -4.72
C LYS A 72 -5.05 -11.57 -4.25
N ARG A 73 -5.96 -11.96 -3.37
CA ARG A 73 -6.94 -11.04 -2.78
C ARG A 73 -6.27 -9.95 -1.96
N SER A 74 -5.33 -10.31 -1.09
CA SER A 74 -4.59 -9.33 -0.29
C SER A 74 -3.75 -8.37 -1.16
N ALA A 75 -3.10 -8.90 -2.21
CA ALA A 75 -2.36 -8.07 -3.15
C ALA A 75 -3.28 -7.08 -3.89
N ALA A 76 -4.45 -7.52 -4.35
CA ALA A 76 -5.43 -6.65 -5.00
C ALA A 76 -6.00 -5.58 -4.06
N GLU A 77 -6.24 -5.91 -2.79
CA GLU A 77 -6.67 -4.94 -1.77
C GLU A 77 -5.60 -3.87 -1.51
N VAL A 78 -4.33 -4.27 -1.42
CA VAL A 78 -3.21 -3.32 -1.27
C VAL A 78 -3.10 -2.41 -2.50
N GLU A 79 -3.17 -2.96 -3.69
CA GLU A 79 -3.11 -2.19 -4.94
C GLU A 79 -4.27 -1.20 -5.05
N ALA A 80 -5.50 -1.63 -4.74
CA ALA A 80 -6.68 -0.75 -4.74
C ALA A 80 -6.52 0.40 -3.74
N ASN A 81 -6.07 0.12 -2.52
CA ASN A 81 -5.82 1.14 -1.51
C ASN A 81 -4.72 2.12 -1.95
N GLN A 82 -3.67 1.63 -2.61
CA GLN A 82 -2.59 2.46 -3.14
C GLN A 82 -3.10 3.42 -4.22
N ILE A 83 -3.94 2.95 -5.15
CA ILE A 83 -4.57 3.79 -6.18
C ILE A 83 -5.39 4.90 -5.54
N VAL A 84 -6.24 4.56 -4.55
CA VAL A 84 -7.05 5.54 -3.83
C VAL A 84 -6.18 6.60 -3.15
N LEU A 85 -5.13 6.19 -2.44
CA LEU A 85 -4.21 7.11 -1.77
C LEU A 85 -3.47 8.02 -2.75
N MET A 86 -3.00 7.47 -3.87
CA MET A 86 -2.35 8.26 -4.92
C MET A 86 -3.30 9.29 -5.49
N THR A 87 -4.54 8.90 -5.84
CA THR A 87 -5.55 9.80 -6.37
C THR A 87 -5.88 10.93 -5.38
N LYS A 88 -6.07 10.60 -4.10
CA LYS A 88 -6.29 11.60 -3.03
C LYS A 88 -5.12 12.59 -2.93
N SER A 89 -3.90 12.10 -3.00
CA SER A 89 -2.69 12.94 -2.97
C SER A 89 -2.57 13.87 -4.20
N GLU A 90 -2.95 13.37 -5.38
CA GLU A 90 -2.96 14.17 -6.62
C GLU A 90 -4.02 15.28 -6.58
N MET A 91 -5.22 14.95 -6.13
CA MET A 91 -6.30 15.94 -5.96
C MET A 91 -5.92 17.03 -4.96
N LEU A 92 -5.28 16.65 -3.84
CA LEU A 92 -4.81 17.61 -2.85
C LEU A 92 -3.70 18.52 -3.40
N ARG A 93 -2.76 17.97 -4.19
CA ARG A 93 -1.72 18.75 -4.89
C ARG A 93 -2.35 19.76 -5.85
N GLU A 94 -3.32 19.32 -6.64
CA GLU A 94 -4.01 20.18 -7.59
C GLU A 94 -4.80 21.29 -6.88
N PHE A 95 -5.45 20.98 -5.74
CA PHE A 95 -6.12 21.96 -4.92
C PHE A 95 -5.13 23.05 -4.45
N PHE A 96 -3.99 22.69 -3.87
CA PHE A 96 -3.00 23.68 -3.41
C PHE A 96 -2.34 24.42 -4.56
N ARG A 97 -2.17 23.81 -5.72
CA ARG A 97 -1.70 24.49 -6.93
C ARG A 97 -2.66 25.62 -7.34
N ARG A 98 -3.95 25.33 -7.37
CA ARG A 98 -4.98 26.35 -7.68
C ARG A 98 -5.03 27.46 -6.63
N VAL A 99 -4.90 27.13 -5.36
CA VAL A 99 -4.80 28.15 -4.29
C VAL A 99 -3.57 29.03 -4.50
N HIS A 100 -2.43 28.43 -4.80
CA HIS A 100 -1.19 29.16 -5.09
C HIS A 100 -1.37 30.13 -6.28
N GLU A 101 -1.98 29.67 -7.37
CA GLU A 101 -2.27 30.53 -8.55
C GLU A 101 -3.19 31.68 -8.20
N LYS A 102 -4.25 31.42 -7.42
CA LYS A 102 -5.14 32.49 -6.95
C LYS A 102 -4.42 33.54 -6.05
N LEU A 103 -3.56 33.05 -5.16
CA LEU A 103 -2.76 33.96 -4.33
C LEU A 103 -1.79 34.80 -5.17
N ALA A 104 -1.17 34.20 -6.21
CA ALA A 104 -0.33 34.95 -7.15
C ALA A 104 -1.14 36.01 -7.91
N ALA A 105 -2.31 35.64 -8.43
CA ALA A 105 -3.22 36.56 -9.10
C ALA A 105 -3.70 37.71 -8.18
N THR A 106 -3.96 37.41 -6.91
CA THR A 106 -4.28 38.43 -5.89
C THR A 106 -3.13 39.39 -5.69
N ALA A 107 -1.90 38.88 -5.60
CA ALA A 107 -0.70 39.71 -5.45
C ALA A 107 -0.42 40.56 -6.71
N ASP A 108 -0.90 40.13 -7.87
CA ASP A 108 -0.78 40.88 -9.13
C ASP A 108 -1.98 41.82 -9.40
N GLY A 109 -2.95 41.89 -8.45
CA GLY A 109 -4.14 42.73 -8.58
C GLY A 109 -5.15 42.22 -9.62
N GLN A 110 -5.07 40.97 -10.01
CA GLN A 110 -5.92 40.35 -11.04
C GLN A 110 -7.16 39.63 -10.46
N GLU A 111 -7.17 39.37 -9.15
CA GLU A 111 -8.28 38.66 -8.51
C GLU A 111 -9.29 39.70 -7.97
N PRO A 112 -10.54 39.74 -8.47
CA PRO A 112 -11.55 40.71 -8.03
C PRO A 112 -11.95 40.48 -6.57
N GLY A 113 -12.24 41.59 -5.85
CA GLY A 113 -12.67 41.54 -4.46
C GLY A 113 -11.55 41.51 -3.42
N TRP A 114 -10.30 41.48 -3.84
CA TRP A 114 -9.15 41.51 -2.94
C TRP A 114 -8.28 42.74 -3.19
N ASN A 115 -7.95 43.47 -2.12
CA ASN A 115 -7.05 44.59 -2.18
C ASN A 115 -5.67 44.21 -1.63
N TYR A 116 -4.71 43.99 -2.53
CA TYR A 116 -3.38 43.57 -2.15
C TYR A 116 -2.62 44.57 -1.29
N GLU A 117 -2.84 45.90 -1.49
CA GLU A 117 -2.26 46.93 -0.65
C GLU A 117 -2.75 46.85 0.80
N GLU A 118 -4.03 46.57 1.00
CA GLU A 118 -4.58 46.34 2.35
C GLU A 118 -4.03 45.10 3.02
N ILE A 119 -3.85 44.01 2.25
CA ILE A 119 -3.23 42.78 2.73
C ILE A 119 -1.80 43.06 3.17
N LEU A 120 -1.00 43.74 2.34
CA LEU A 120 0.37 44.10 2.69
C LEU A 120 0.41 44.99 3.94
N THR A 121 -0.50 45.97 4.06
CA THR A 121 -0.61 46.85 5.24
C THR A 121 -0.85 46.03 6.50
N LYS A 122 -1.84 45.12 6.46
CA LYS A 122 -2.17 44.26 7.59
C LYS A 122 -1.00 43.33 7.96
N TYR A 123 -0.34 42.74 6.98
CA TYR A 123 0.78 41.82 7.19
C TYR A 123 2.01 42.53 7.75
N SER A 124 2.27 43.77 7.28
CA SER A 124 3.37 44.59 7.79
C SER A 124 3.12 45.06 9.22
N LEU A 125 1.90 45.45 9.54
CA LEU A 125 1.50 45.83 10.90
C LEU A 125 1.60 44.66 11.87
N GLU A 126 1.16 43.44 11.46
CA GLU A 126 1.29 42.20 12.22
C GLU A 126 2.77 41.89 12.51
N GLY A 127 3.62 41.97 11.49
CA GLY A 127 5.05 41.75 11.62
C GLY A 127 5.75 42.72 12.55
N ALA A 128 5.45 44.02 12.42
CA ALA A 128 6.01 45.06 13.30
C ALA A 128 5.61 44.85 14.77
N LYS A 129 4.34 44.49 15.02
CA LYS A 129 3.84 44.20 16.37
C LYS A 129 4.53 42.96 16.98
N ILE A 130 4.77 41.90 16.19
CA ILE A 130 5.43 40.67 16.65
C ILE A 130 6.91 40.96 16.96
N LEU A 131 7.58 41.74 16.14
CA LEU A 131 8.96 42.19 16.42
C LEU A 131 9.07 43.10 17.63
N GLY A 132 7.98 43.82 17.97
CA GLY A 132 7.96 44.79 19.06
C GLY A 132 8.75 46.05 18.78
N GLU A 133 9.01 46.36 17.50
CA GLU A 133 9.86 47.48 17.09
C GLU A 133 9.02 48.67 16.59
N LYS A 134 9.51 49.87 16.87
CA LYS A 134 8.93 51.13 16.36
C LYS A 134 9.50 51.54 15.00
N GLU A 135 10.63 50.98 14.60
CA GLU A 135 11.28 51.21 13.32
C GLU A 135 11.52 49.84 12.63
N VAL A 136 10.93 49.66 11.45
CA VAL A 136 10.97 48.41 10.69
C VAL A 136 11.29 48.64 9.23
N PHE A 137 11.84 47.63 8.60
CA PHE A 137 12.10 47.62 7.16
C PHE A 137 11.25 46.53 6.49
N LEU A 138 10.63 46.92 5.38
CA LEU A 138 9.73 46.06 4.60
C LEU A 138 10.45 45.55 3.37
N MET A 139 10.46 44.22 3.18
CA MET A 139 10.96 43.54 1.99
C MET A 139 9.81 42.82 1.31
N GLY A 140 9.69 42.96 0.01
CA GLY A 140 8.71 42.22 -0.79
C GLY A 140 9.29 41.76 -2.13
N ARG A 141 8.41 41.49 -3.08
CA ARG A 141 8.82 41.20 -4.45
C ARG A 141 9.36 42.49 -5.09
N GLU A 142 10.21 42.34 -6.09
CA GLU A 142 10.77 43.49 -6.84
C GLU A 142 9.66 44.44 -7.36
N LYS A 143 8.57 43.89 -7.88
CA LYS A 143 7.43 44.66 -8.43
C LYS A 143 6.54 45.31 -7.36
N ASP A 144 6.71 44.98 -6.09
CA ASP A 144 5.89 45.51 -5.00
C ASP A 144 6.48 46.81 -4.37
N GLY A 145 7.63 47.28 -4.83
CA GLY A 145 8.34 48.42 -4.23
C GLY A 145 7.45 49.66 -4.04
N SER A 146 6.74 50.11 -5.08
CA SER A 146 5.84 51.25 -5.01
C SER A 146 4.63 51.03 -4.08
N LEU A 147 4.14 49.80 -3.98
CA LEU A 147 3.07 49.47 -3.02
C LEU A 147 3.61 49.45 -1.58
N LEU A 148 4.80 48.94 -1.36
CA LEU A 148 5.44 48.92 -0.03
C LEU A 148 5.73 50.35 0.47
N GLU A 149 6.06 51.30 -0.42
CA GLU A 149 6.18 52.74 -0.05
C GLU A 149 4.85 53.29 0.45
N LYS A 150 3.72 52.95 -0.21
CA LYS A 150 2.38 53.38 0.27
C LYS A 150 2.05 52.73 1.61
N VAL A 151 2.39 51.44 1.77
CA VAL A 151 2.21 50.68 3.03
C VAL A 151 3.04 51.35 4.15
N ALA A 152 4.30 51.68 3.89
CA ALA A 152 5.16 52.36 4.87
C ALA A 152 4.53 53.66 5.39
N LYS A 153 4.00 54.51 4.49
CA LYS A 153 3.27 55.74 4.86
C LYS A 153 2.00 55.49 5.69
N LYS A 154 1.32 54.34 5.47
CA LYS A 154 0.17 53.93 6.28
C LYS A 154 0.60 53.49 7.69
N LEU A 155 1.70 52.76 7.82
CA LEU A 155 2.25 52.32 9.11
C LEU A 155 2.72 53.51 9.96
N GLU A 156 3.26 54.58 9.32
CA GLU A 156 3.63 55.80 10.02
C GLU A 156 2.43 56.48 10.73
N LYS A 157 1.24 56.42 10.12
CA LYS A 157 0.00 56.93 10.75
C LYS A 157 -0.42 56.11 11.96
N GLU A 158 -0.01 54.84 12.03
CA GLU A 158 -0.20 53.92 13.16
C GLU A 158 0.95 54.02 14.20
N GLY A 159 1.88 54.98 14.01
CA GLY A 159 2.98 55.21 14.94
C GLY A 159 4.20 54.28 14.76
N ILE A 160 4.28 53.59 13.63
CA ILE A 160 5.40 52.70 13.30
C ILE A 160 6.19 53.31 12.15
N LYS A 161 7.44 53.65 12.36
CA LYS A 161 8.33 54.17 11.33
C LYS A 161 8.73 52.98 10.42
N ALA A 162 8.29 53.02 9.18
CA ALA A 162 8.55 51.94 8.23
C ALA A 162 9.33 52.46 7.01
N SER A 163 10.28 51.70 6.53
CA SER A 163 11.06 52.01 5.33
C SER A 163 11.12 50.77 4.42
N VAL A 164 11.18 50.98 3.12
CA VAL A 164 11.30 49.90 2.16
C VAL A 164 12.79 49.51 2.05
N ASP A 165 13.09 48.21 2.23
CA ASP A 165 14.44 47.71 2.03
C ASP A 165 14.75 47.57 0.52
N LYS A 166 16.00 47.80 0.14
CA LYS A 166 16.46 47.64 -1.23
C LYS A 166 16.52 46.16 -1.66
N ARG A 167 16.56 45.24 -0.69
CA ARG A 167 16.58 43.81 -0.95
C ARG A 167 15.17 43.30 -1.23
N THR A 168 15.07 42.37 -2.13
CA THR A 168 13.81 41.73 -2.51
C THR A 168 13.79 40.26 -2.06
N VAL A 169 12.61 39.69 -1.98
CA VAL A 169 12.41 38.30 -1.62
C VAL A 169 11.67 37.56 -2.74
N PRO A 170 12.11 36.32 -3.10
CA PRO A 170 11.48 35.52 -4.15
C PRO A 170 10.24 34.79 -3.61
N VAL A 171 9.13 35.52 -3.48
CA VAL A 171 7.85 34.98 -2.97
C VAL A 171 6.73 35.30 -3.95
N ILE A 172 5.60 34.61 -3.88
CA ILE A 172 4.42 34.91 -4.72
C ILE A 172 3.69 36.17 -4.27
N GLY A 173 3.84 36.57 -3.00
CA GLY A 173 3.25 37.76 -2.43
C GLY A 173 3.44 37.85 -0.93
N GLY A 174 3.04 38.99 -0.36
CA GLY A 174 3.23 39.27 1.05
C GLY A 174 4.49 40.08 1.34
N VAL A 175 4.91 40.14 2.60
CA VAL A 175 6.00 41.00 3.08
C VAL A 175 6.86 40.27 4.10
N VAL A 176 8.15 40.54 4.10
CA VAL A 176 9.06 40.22 5.19
C VAL A 176 9.37 41.52 5.95
N VAL A 177 9.10 41.53 7.24
CA VAL A 177 9.36 42.68 8.12
C VAL A 177 10.62 42.35 8.93
N ARG A 178 11.59 43.26 8.93
CA ARG A 178 12.80 43.12 9.75
C ARG A 178 13.01 44.33 10.67
N ASP A 179 13.76 44.11 11.72
CA ASP A 179 14.23 45.20 12.59
C ASP A 179 15.34 46.03 11.93
N SER A 180 15.70 47.13 12.58
CA SER A 180 16.74 48.04 12.10
C SER A 180 18.15 47.42 12.06
N GLY A 181 18.45 46.48 12.98
CA GLY A 181 19.71 45.77 13.06
C GLY A 181 19.82 44.57 12.11
N ASP A 182 18.73 44.20 11.45
CA ASP A 182 18.64 42.96 10.63
C ASP A 182 18.92 41.69 11.40
N GLU A 183 18.68 41.69 12.71
CA GLU A 183 18.87 40.55 13.59
C GLU A 183 17.63 39.66 13.63
N ARG A 184 16.45 40.27 13.49
CA ARG A 184 15.17 39.57 13.53
C ARG A 184 14.35 39.88 12.29
N ARG A 185 13.74 38.83 11.74
CA ARG A 185 12.88 38.93 10.55
C ARG A 185 11.59 38.18 10.80
N TYR A 186 10.48 38.76 10.44
CA TYR A 186 9.17 38.12 10.43
C TYR A 186 8.68 37.93 9.00
N TYR A 187 8.48 36.66 8.62
CA TYR A 187 8.06 36.25 7.28
C TYR A 187 6.54 36.16 7.22
N ASN A 188 5.88 37.16 6.68
CA ASN A 188 4.43 37.18 6.49
C ASN A 188 4.11 37.15 4.99
N THR A 189 4.45 36.03 4.37
CA THR A 189 4.34 35.82 2.93
C THR A 189 3.20 34.84 2.62
N PHE A 190 2.65 34.91 1.42
CA PHE A 190 1.62 33.99 0.96
C PHE A 190 2.14 32.57 0.96
N ASP A 191 3.38 32.32 0.50
CA ASP A 191 4.04 31.03 0.51
C ASP A 191 4.15 30.44 1.93
N GLY A 192 4.60 31.26 2.87
CA GLY A 192 4.75 30.87 4.28
C GLY A 192 3.40 30.51 4.92
N ARG A 193 2.40 31.36 4.72
CA ARG A 193 1.04 31.15 5.26
C ARG A 193 0.35 29.93 4.62
N LEU A 194 0.52 29.74 3.31
CA LEU A 194 -0.04 28.58 2.61
C LEU A 194 0.59 27.28 3.11
N ARG A 195 1.92 27.29 3.34
CA ARG A 195 2.63 26.14 3.91
C ARG A 195 2.13 25.82 5.32
N ALA A 196 2.08 26.81 6.20
CA ALA A 196 1.59 26.65 7.55
C ALA A 196 0.12 26.18 7.60
N TYR A 197 -0.71 26.70 6.70
CA TYR A 197 -2.11 26.27 6.57
C TYR A 197 -2.20 24.81 6.12
N ARG A 198 -1.39 24.42 5.12
CA ARG A 198 -1.33 23.05 4.65
C ARG A 198 -0.95 22.11 5.78
N GLU A 199 0.14 22.38 6.50
CA GLU A 199 0.62 21.57 7.61
C GLU A 199 -0.44 21.43 8.74
N ALA A 200 -1.13 22.52 9.05
CA ALA A 200 -2.13 22.52 10.12
C ALA A 200 -3.48 21.89 9.73
N LYS A 201 -3.85 21.93 8.44
CA LYS A 201 -5.22 21.64 7.97
C LYS A 201 -5.31 20.53 6.94
N GLU A 202 -4.22 19.91 6.54
CA GLU A 202 -4.19 18.86 5.50
C GLU A 202 -5.14 17.70 5.83
N ILE A 203 -5.13 17.22 7.07
CA ILE A 203 -6.00 16.11 7.52
C ILE A 203 -7.48 16.53 7.47
N GLU A 204 -7.82 17.73 7.94
CA GLU A 204 -9.19 18.26 7.91
C GLU A 204 -9.68 18.46 6.46
N LEU A 205 -8.80 18.93 5.59
CA LEU A 205 -9.11 19.11 4.16
C LEU A 205 -9.34 17.76 3.46
N ILE A 206 -8.51 16.77 3.75
CA ILE A 206 -8.72 15.39 3.24
C ILE A 206 -10.07 14.88 3.68
N GLY A 207 -10.44 15.04 4.97
CA GLY A 207 -11.77 14.67 5.46
C GLY A 207 -12.88 15.33 4.65
N LYS A 208 -12.86 16.65 4.51
CA LYS A 208 -13.90 17.40 3.79
C LYS A 208 -13.97 17.13 2.29
N LEU A 209 -12.82 16.94 1.63
CA LEU A 209 -12.77 16.69 0.19
C LEU A 209 -13.22 15.28 -0.20
N PHE A 210 -13.10 14.34 0.72
CA PHE A 210 -13.37 12.92 0.47
C PHE A 210 -14.44 12.34 1.42
N GLU A 211 -15.22 13.19 2.10
CA GLU A 211 -16.40 12.78 2.86
C GLU A 211 -17.42 12.14 1.90
N GLY A 212 -17.64 10.82 2.05
CA GLY A 212 -18.60 10.05 1.24
C GLY A 212 -17.99 9.25 0.08
N VAL A 213 -16.65 9.13 0.01
CA VAL A 213 -15.96 8.27 -0.97
C VAL A 213 -15.28 7.08 -0.28
#